data_2c8d3bd9440b9fd1e9f043cef9079d1e
#
_entry.id   2c8d3bd9440b9fd1e9f043cef9079d1e
#
_cell.length_a   1.000
_cell.length_b   1.000
_cell.length_c   1.000
_cell.angle_alpha   90.00
_cell.angle_beta   90.00
_cell.angle_gamma   90.00
#
_symmetry.space_group_name_H-M   'P 1'
#
loop_
_entity.id
_entity.type
_entity.pdbx_description
1 polymer ?
#
loop_
_entity_poly.entity_id
_entity_poly.type
_entity_poly.pdbx_seq_one_letter_code
_entity_poly.pdbx_strand_id
1 'polypeptide(L)'
;MSDAEICPQCGWAFDTEALRANSCKKCRSALLITSVAYLEKFDRPAIQKYIARNSEVLRHDPEDQDALLSMGLCYLRLGLFELAEKFLGRLIDAHPEAASGYYYKAIGSLRGRRPRVATLNAIRAAEQLLLTAITLEPENGRHDIVLAAVRHDYYIMNGLRVPNPSPGDLVEGAEGKHLDRNEIGQGLALMNIPESSPFSPGLFATQT
;
A
#
# COMPACT_ATOMS: atom_id res chain seq x y z
N MET A 1 24.28 -13.89 -21.17
CA MET A 1 24.86 -13.79 -19.82
C MET A 1 23.74 -13.18 -19.00
N SER A 2 23.13 -13.94 -18.08
CA SER A 2 22.11 -13.38 -17.18
C SER A 2 22.83 -12.39 -16.27
N ASP A 3 22.47 -11.10 -16.37
CA ASP A 3 22.94 -10.10 -15.43
C ASP A 3 22.55 -10.58 -14.03
N ALA A 4 23.57 -10.84 -13.18
CA ALA A 4 23.33 -11.30 -11.83
C ALA A 4 22.52 -10.22 -11.11
N GLU A 5 21.31 -10.56 -10.66
CA GLU A 5 20.51 -9.64 -9.88
C GLU A 5 21.26 -9.27 -8.59
N ILE A 6 21.32 -7.99 -8.26
CA ILE A 6 22.04 -7.47 -7.11
C ILE A 6 21.09 -6.86 -6.08
N CYS A 7 21.38 -7.09 -4.80
CA CYS A 7 20.63 -6.50 -3.70
C CYS A 7 20.72 -4.96 -3.74
N PRO A 8 19.61 -4.23 -3.74
CA PRO A 8 19.62 -2.77 -3.83
C PRO A 8 20.30 -2.11 -2.62
N GLN A 9 20.38 -2.79 -1.47
CA GLN A 9 20.96 -2.21 -0.27
C GLN A 9 22.48 -2.43 -0.16
N CYS A 10 22.98 -3.63 -0.45
CA CYS A 10 24.40 -3.96 -0.21
C CYS A 10 25.17 -4.38 -1.47
N GLY A 11 24.56 -4.42 -2.65
CA GLY A 11 25.21 -4.81 -3.91
C GLY A 11 25.59 -6.29 -4.02
N TRP A 12 25.14 -7.15 -3.08
CA TRP A 12 25.43 -8.58 -3.14
C TRP A 12 24.57 -9.25 -4.21
N ALA A 13 25.19 -10.04 -5.09
CA ALA A 13 24.48 -10.84 -6.07
C ALA A 13 23.60 -11.88 -5.38
N PHE A 14 22.36 -12.06 -5.86
CA PHE A 14 21.44 -13.04 -5.30
C PHE A 14 20.89 -13.97 -6.39
N ASP A 15 20.41 -15.12 -5.95
CA ASP A 15 19.82 -16.18 -6.75
C ASP A 15 18.28 -16.17 -6.64
N THR A 16 17.64 -17.04 -7.42
CA THR A 16 16.19 -17.21 -7.42
C THR A 16 15.62 -17.68 -6.07
N GLU A 17 16.43 -18.38 -5.25
CA GLU A 17 16.01 -18.80 -3.92
C GLU A 17 15.89 -17.60 -2.97
N ALA A 18 16.88 -16.70 -2.99
CA ALA A 18 16.84 -15.46 -2.22
C ALA A 18 15.66 -14.57 -2.66
N LEU A 19 15.36 -14.52 -3.96
CA LEU A 19 14.22 -13.79 -4.48
C LEU A 19 12.89 -14.36 -3.97
N ARG A 20 12.72 -15.69 -4.00
CA ARG A 20 11.52 -16.36 -3.43
C ARG A 20 11.36 -16.08 -1.94
N ALA A 21 12.47 -16.04 -1.20
CA ALA A 21 12.48 -15.68 0.21
C ALA A 21 12.33 -14.18 0.45
N ASN A 22 12.31 -13.38 -0.60
CA ASN A 22 12.33 -11.91 -0.57
C ASN A 22 13.36 -11.35 0.43
N SER A 23 14.53 -11.98 0.54
CA SER A 23 15.53 -11.63 1.54
C SER A 23 16.95 -11.82 1.03
N CYS A 24 17.76 -10.77 1.13
CA CYS A 24 19.19 -10.86 0.84
C CYS A 24 19.91 -11.71 1.87
N LYS A 25 20.63 -12.75 1.44
CA LYS A 25 21.39 -13.65 2.33
C LYS A 25 22.50 -12.91 3.09
N LYS A 26 23.01 -11.77 2.58
CA LYS A 26 24.09 -11.00 3.20
C LYS A 26 23.61 -9.97 4.21
N CYS A 27 22.67 -9.09 3.84
CA CYS A 27 22.23 -7.97 4.68
C CYS A 27 20.81 -8.13 5.22
N ARG A 28 20.11 -9.19 4.85
CA ARG A 28 18.71 -9.52 5.24
C ARG A 28 17.67 -8.48 4.84
N SER A 29 18.03 -7.51 4.00
CA SER A 29 17.04 -6.58 3.44
C SER A 29 16.16 -7.30 2.44
N ALA A 30 14.87 -6.88 2.32
CA ALA A 30 14.02 -7.38 1.25
C ALA A 30 14.58 -7.04 -0.11
N LEU A 31 14.36 -7.91 -1.06
CA LEU A 31 14.76 -7.72 -2.45
C LEU A 31 13.66 -7.01 -3.24
N LEU A 32 12.40 -7.27 -2.88
CA LEU A 32 11.20 -6.64 -3.43
C LEU A 32 10.45 -5.89 -2.34
N ILE A 33 9.90 -4.74 -2.66
CA ILE A 33 9.02 -3.99 -1.75
C ILE A 33 7.59 -4.37 -2.08
N THR A 34 6.94 -5.09 -1.19
CA THR A 34 5.57 -5.59 -1.32
C THR A 34 4.58 -4.93 -0.35
N SER A 35 5.09 -4.13 0.61
CA SER A 35 4.26 -3.42 1.59
C SER A 35 4.88 -2.07 2.01
N VAL A 36 4.04 -1.10 2.38
CA VAL A 36 4.54 0.19 2.92
C VAL A 36 5.10 0.03 4.33
N ALA A 37 4.60 -0.91 5.12
CA ALA A 37 5.09 -1.21 6.45
C ALA A 37 6.57 -1.62 6.42
N TYR A 38 6.99 -2.32 5.37
CA TYR A 38 8.38 -2.68 5.21
C TYR A 38 9.30 -1.47 5.00
N LEU A 39 8.79 -0.40 4.36
CA LEU A 39 9.55 0.82 4.08
C LEU A 39 9.73 1.72 5.30
N GLU A 40 9.04 1.45 6.41
CA GLU A 40 9.12 2.29 7.63
C GLU A 40 10.55 2.42 8.15
N LYS A 41 11.32 1.35 8.09
CA LYS A 41 12.70 1.27 8.58
C LYS A 41 13.77 1.82 7.62
N PHE A 42 13.37 2.29 6.44
CA PHE A 42 14.31 2.81 5.46
C PHE A 42 14.27 4.35 5.42
N ASP A 43 15.47 4.94 5.38
CA ASP A 43 15.65 6.35 5.07
C ASP A 43 15.46 6.64 3.57
N ARG A 44 15.40 7.91 3.22
CA ARG A 44 15.21 8.33 1.83
C ARG A 44 16.28 7.79 0.87
N PRO A 45 17.59 7.82 1.18
CA PRO A 45 18.63 7.21 0.34
C PRO A 45 18.43 5.71 0.10
N ALA A 46 18.03 4.95 1.13
CA ALA A 46 17.76 3.53 0.99
C ALA A 46 16.55 3.26 0.06
N ILE A 47 15.48 4.06 0.17
CA ILE A 47 14.32 3.96 -0.73
C ILE A 47 14.72 4.29 -2.18
N GLN A 48 15.59 5.28 -2.40
CA GLN A 48 16.07 5.64 -3.74
C GLN A 48 16.82 4.50 -4.44
N LYS A 49 17.50 3.61 -3.70
CA LYS A 49 18.13 2.42 -4.27
C LYS A 49 17.13 1.44 -4.86
N TYR A 50 15.96 1.25 -4.19
CA TYR A 50 14.87 0.44 -4.74
C TYR A 50 14.27 1.08 -5.99
N ILE A 51 14.06 2.41 -5.98
CA ILE A 51 13.57 3.14 -7.15
C ILE A 51 14.52 2.97 -8.34
N ALA A 52 15.84 3.11 -8.13
CA ALA A 52 16.83 2.95 -9.20
C ALA A 52 16.80 1.52 -9.79
N ARG A 53 16.78 0.49 -8.93
CA ARG A 53 16.69 -0.90 -9.38
C ARG A 53 15.41 -1.18 -10.16
N ASN A 54 14.25 -0.79 -9.60
CA ASN A 54 12.98 -1.05 -10.25
C ASN A 54 12.82 -0.26 -11.56
N SER A 55 13.43 0.93 -11.67
CA SER A 55 13.49 1.66 -12.94
C SER A 55 14.29 0.91 -14.01
N GLU A 56 15.33 0.16 -13.61
CA GLU A 56 16.07 -0.71 -14.52
C GLU A 56 15.22 -1.90 -14.97
N VAL A 57 14.54 -2.57 -14.03
CA VAL A 57 13.62 -3.68 -14.34
C VAL A 57 12.56 -3.20 -15.35
N LEU A 58 11.92 -2.05 -15.08
CA LEU A 58 10.86 -1.50 -15.94
C LEU A 58 11.34 -0.96 -17.29
N ARG A 59 12.66 -0.82 -17.51
CA ARG A 59 13.21 -0.57 -18.86
C ARG A 59 13.25 -1.84 -19.71
N HIS A 60 13.43 -3.00 -19.10
CA HIS A 60 13.47 -4.30 -19.76
C HIS A 60 12.08 -4.92 -19.87
N ASP A 61 11.29 -4.84 -18.80
CA ASP A 61 9.91 -5.28 -18.73
C ASP A 61 9.02 -4.15 -18.16
N PRO A 62 8.39 -3.35 -19.02
CA PRO A 62 7.57 -2.22 -18.61
C PRO A 62 6.33 -2.59 -17.79
N GLU A 63 5.91 -3.85 -17.80
CA GLU A 63 4.71 -4.36 -17.15
C GLU A 63 5.04 -5.27 -15.95
N ASP A 64 6.31 -5.39 -15.55
CA ASP A 64 6.70 -6.17 -14.38
C ASP A 64 5.90 -5.75 -13.13
N GLN A 65 5.07 -6.67 -12.64
CA GLN A 65 4.11 -6.43 -11.57
C GLN A 65 4.80 -5.99 -10.28
N ASP A 66 5.88 -6.68 -9.90
CA ASP A 66 6.59 -6.43 -8.64
C ASP A 66 7.31 -5.09 -8.67
N ALA A 67 7.92 -4.75 -9.80
CA ALA A 67 8.60 -3.47 -9.98
C ALA A 67 7.60 -2.30 -9.99
N LEU A 68 6.44 -2.44 -10.66
CA LEU A 68 5.39 -1.43 -10.68
C LEU A 68 4.83 -1.19 -9.27
N LEU A 69 4.52 -2.27 -8.53
CA LEU A 69 4.08 -2.18 -7.14
C LEU A 69 5.13 -1.50 -6.27
N SER A 70 6.35 -1.99 -6.30
CA SER A 70 7.46 -1.45 -5.51
C SER A 70 7.72 0.03 -5.78
N MET A 71 7.65 0.47 -7.05
CA MET A 71 7.75 1.91 -7.41
C MET A 71 6.62 2.72 -6.78
N GLY A 72 5.37 2.24 -6.89
CA GLY A 72 4.22 2.88 -6.26
C GLY A 72 4.40 3.05 -4.75
N LEU A 73 4.81 1.99 -4.06
CA LEU A 73 5.03 2.00 -2.61
C LEU A 73 6.17 2.93 -2.19
N CYS A 74 7.29 2.90 -2.91
CA CYS A 74 8.41 3.81 -2.65
C CYS A 74 7.98 5.29 -2.77
N TYR A 75 7.21 5.63 -3.80
CA TYR A 75 6.73 7.00 -3.98
C TYR A 75 5.66 7.39 -2.96
N LEU A 76 4.77 6.49 -2.55
CA LEU A 76 3.84 6.72 -1.43
C LEU A 76 4.61 7.07 -0.16
N ARG A 77 5.62 6.28 0.18
CA ARG A 77 6.44 6.50 1.38
C ARG A 77 7.21 7.81 1.35
N LEU A 78 7.62 8.27 0.15
CA LEU A 78 8.28 9.56 -0.05
C LEU A 78 7.31 10.76 -0.11
N GLY A 79 6.00 10.54 -0.08
CA GLY A 79 4.98 11.58 -0.23
C GLY A 79 4.86 12.12 -1.66
N LEU A 80 5.41 11.40 -2.65
CA LEU A 80 5.36 11.76 -4.07
C LEU A 80 4.12 11.13 -4.72
N PHE A 81 2.95 11.56 -4.28
CA PHE A 81 1.65 10.91 -4.56
C PHE A 81 1.33 10.83 -6.05
N GLU A 82 1.66 11.84 -6.85
CA GLU A 82 1.41 11.82 -8.30
C GLU A 82 2.21 10.71 -9.02
N LEU A 83 3.46 10.50 -8.60
CA LEU A 83 4.27 9.41 -9.11
C LEU A 83 3.74 8.05 -8.61
N ALA A 84 3.32 7.96 -7.35
CA ALA A 84 2.70 6.76 -6.83
C ALA A 84 1.44 6.38 -7.64
N GLU A 85 0.53 7.32 -7.85
CA GLU A 85 -0.68 7.13 -8.65
C GLU A 85 -0.38 6.67 -10.08
N LYS A 86 0.68 7.23 -10.70
CA LYS A 86 1.13 6.84 -12.05
C LYS A 86 1.54 5.37 -12.11
N PHE A 87 2.41 4.92 -11.19
CA PHE A 87 2.92 3.54 -11.20
C PHE A 87 1.86 2.53 -10.77
N LEU A 88 1.05 2.86 -9.76
CA LEU A 88 -0.07 2.02 -9.34
C LEU A 88 -1.18 1.97 -10.39
N GLY A 89 -1.37 3.04 -11.16
CA GLY A 89 -2.26 3.04 -12.33
C GLY A 89 -1.78 2.07 -13.40
N ARG A 90 -0.49 2.14 -13.78
CA ARG A 90 0.12 1.19 -14.72
C ARG A 90 0.02 -0.27 -14.22
N LEU A 91 0.20 -0.48 -12.91
CA LEU A 91 0.02 -1.80 -12.31
C LEU A 91 -1.41 -2.33 -12.55
N ILE A 92 -2.42 -1.53 -12.28
CA ILE A 92 -3.83 -1.91 -12.48
C ILE A 92 -4.15 -2.14 -13.96
N ASP A 93 -3.59 -1.30 -14.85
CA ASP A 93 -3.82 -1.39 -16.29
C ASP A 93 -3.22 -2.69 -16.88
N ALA A 94 -2.02 -3.08 -16.43
CA ALA A 94 -1.33 -4.29 -16.86
C ALA A 94 -1.82 -5.56 -16.14
N HIS A 95 -2.18 -5.43 -14.86
CA HIS A 95 -2.56 -6.53 -13.95
C HIS A 95 -3.85 -6.17 -13.20
N PRO A 96 -5.01 -6.23 -13.85
CA PRO A 96 -6.29 -5.83 -13.23
C PRO A 96 -6.73 -6.72 -12.06
N GLU A 97 -6.11 -7.90 -11.90
CA GLU A 97 -6.31 -8.80 -10.77
C GLU A 97 -5.46 -8.45 -9.54
N ALA A 98 -4.51 -7.52 -9.66
CA ALA A 98 -3.61 -7.14 -8.56
C ALA A 98 -4.33 -6.24 -7.53
N ALA A 99 -4.99 -6.83 -6.54
CA ALA A 99 -5.73 -6.11 -5.49
C ALA A 99 -4.88 -5.07 -4.76
N SER A 100 -3.58 -5.33 -4.56
CA SER A 100 -2.63 -4.40 -3.96
C SER A 100 -2.52 -3.08 -4.73
N GLY A 101 -2.61 -3.11 -6.07
CA GLY A 101 -2.63 -1.91 -6.90
C GLY A 101 -3.78 -0.98 -6.55
N TYR A 102 -4.98 -1.52 -6.43
CA TYR A 102 -6.19 -0.77 -6.06
C TYR A 102 -6.10 -0.24 -4.62
N TYR A 103 -5.69 -1.09 -3.69
CA TYR A 103 -5.54 -0.71 -2.28
C TYR A 103 -4.60 0.49 -2.09
N TYR A 104 -3.38 0.41 -2.62
CA TYR A 104 -2.41 1.49 -2.47
C TYR A 104 -2.75 2.72 -3.31
N LYS A 105 -3.39 2.56 -4.46
CA LYS A 105 -3.88 3.69 -5.25
C LYS A 105 -4.99 4.44 -4.52
N ALA A 106 -5.87 3.75 -3.80
CA ALA A 106 -6.88 4.39 -2.95
C ALA A 106 -6.24 5.27 -1.88
N ILE A 107 -5.23 4.75 -1.16
CA ILE A 107 -4.47 5.50 -0.16
C ILE A 107 -3.76 6.71 -0.81
N GLY A 108 -3.08 6.50 -1.94
CA GLY A 108 -2.35 7.53 -2.67
C GLY A 108 -3.22 8.66 -3.17
N SER A 109 -4.46 8.36 -3.61
CA SER A 109 -5.41 9.32 -4.14
C SER A 109 -5.84 10.40 -3.13
N LEU A 110 -5.73 10.11 -1.83
CA LEU A 110 -5.97 11.08 -0.76
C LEU A 110 -4.78 12.01 -0.53
N ARG A 111 -3.63 11.76 -1.16
CA ARG A 111 -2.44 12.64 -1.17
C ARG A 111 -1.96 13.04 0.22
N GLY A 112 -1.94 12.11 1.15
CA GLY A 112 -1.57 12.35 2.54
C GLY A 112 -2.54 13.26 3.28
N ARG A 113 -3.74 13.49 2.77
CA ARG A 113 -4.78 14.28 3.43
C ARG A 113 -5.74 13.36 4.17
N ARG A 114 -6.17 13.82 5.33
CA ARG A 114 -7.22 13.18 6.10
C ARG A 114 -8.52 13.10 5.25
N PRO A 115 -9.21 11.94 5.21
CA PRO A 115 -10.46 11.78 4.46
C PRO A 115 -11.50 12.86 4.76
N ARG A 116 -11.63 13.27 6.04
CA ARG A 116 -12.58 14.29 6.48
C ARG A 116 -12.55 15.60 5.70
N VAL A 117 -11.35 16.00 5.22
CA VAL A 117 -11.14 17.25 4.49
C VAL A 117 -11.01 17.06 2.98
N ALA A 118 -11.14 15.84 2.50
CA ALA A 118 -11.08 15.54 1.07
C ALA A 118 -12.39 15.94 0.36
N THR A 119 -12.35 16.06 -0.96
CA THR A 119 -13.55 16.27 -1.76
C THR A 119 -14.37 14.99 -1.87
N LEU A 120 -15.69 15.10 -2.02
CA LEU A 120 -16.57 13.95 -2.21
C LEU A 120 -16.14 13.08 -3.40
N ASN A 121 -15.67 13.70 -4.49
CA ASN A 121 -15.19 12.94 -5.66
C ASN A 121 -13.93 12.11 -5.34
N ALA A 122 -13.00 12.67 -4.57
CA ALA A 122 -11.81 11.92 -4.14
C ALA A 122 -12.18 10.75 -3.21
N ILE A 123 -13.12 10.97 -2.30
CA ILE A 123 -13.61 9.89 -1.41
C ILE A 123 -14.29 8.78 -2.21
N ARG A 124 -15.21 9.12 -3.13
CA ARG A 124 -15.88 8.11 -3.98
C ARG A 124 -14.90 7.32 -4.84
N ALA A 125 -13.88 7.98 -5.39
CA ALA A 125 -12.83 7.30 -6.15
C ALA A 125 -12.02 6.32 -5.25
N ALA A 126 -11.63 6.76 -4.05
CA ALA A 126 -10.94 5.89 -3.10
C ALA A 126 -11.81 4.71 -2.65
N GLU A 127 -13.10 4.94 -2.35
CA GLU A 127 -14.05 3.88 -2.01
C GLU A 127 -14.18 2.84 -3.12
N GLN A 128 -14.32 3.29 -4.38
CA GLN A 128 -14.44 2.37 -5.52
C GLN A 128 -13.20 1.48 -5.67
N LEU A 129 -12.00 2.06 -5.50
CA LEU A 129 -10.75 1.30 -5.53
C LEU A 129 -10.69 0.27 -4.39
N LEU A 130 -11.07 0.65 -3.16
CA LEU A 130 -11.08 -0.28 -2.02
C LEU A 130 -12.14 -1.38 -2.18
N LEU A 131 -13.32 -1.07 -2.70
CA LEU A 131 -14.34 -2.08 -3.00
C LEU A 131 -13.87 -3.08 -4.06
N THR A 132 -13.13 -2.61 -5.07
CA THR A 132 -12.51 -3.50 -6.05
C THR A 132 -11.45 -4.39 -5.38
N ALA A 133 -10.60 -3.85 -4.49
CA ALA A 133 -9.61 -4.64 -3.77
C ALA A 133 -10.28 -5.71 -2.87
N ILE A 134 -11.38 -5.39 -2.19
CA ILE A 134 -12.18 -6.35 -1.39
C ILE A 134 -12.73 -7.48 -2.28
N THR A 135 -13.19 -7.13 -3.49
CA THR A 135 -13.73 -8.14 -4.43
C THR A 135 -12.65 -9.09 -4.93
N LEU A 136 -11.44 -8.57 -5.18
CA LEU A 136 -10.31 -9.35 -5.69
C LEU A 136 -9.65 -10.22 -4.61
N GLU A 137 -9.57 -9.72 -3.37
CA GLU A 137 -8.99 -10.43 -2.22
C GLU A 137 -9.98 -10.45 -1.03
N PRO A 138 -11.07 -11.21 -1.08
CA PRO A 138 -12.12 -11.17 -0.05
C PRO A 138 -11.65 -11.64 1.33
N GLU A 139 -10.61 -12.47 1.40
CA GLU A 139 -10.05 -12.98 2.66
C GLU A 139 -9.03 -12.01 3.30
N ASN A 140 -8.74 -10.89 2.65
CA ASN A 140 -7.80 -9.90 3.15
C ASN A 140 -8.53 -8.73 3.80
N GLY A 141 -8.77 -8.83 5.12
CA GLY A 141 -9.55 -7.86 5.88
C GLY A 141 -8.92 -6.46 5.99
N ARG A 142 -7.66 -6.26 5.55
CA ARG A 142 -7.04 -4.92 5.53
C ARG A 142 -7.84 -3.93 4.65
N HIS A 143 -8.44 -4.42 3.56
CA HIS A 143 -9.21 -3.59 2.64
C HIS A 143 -10.50 -3.10 3.30
N ASP A 144 -11.18 -3.98 4.04
CA ASP A 144 -12.40 -3.65 4.79
C ASP A 144 -12.09 -2.59 5.87
N ILE A 145 -11.04 -2.79 6.66
CA ILE A 145 -10.66 -1.87 7.74
C ILE A 145 -10.30 -0.48 7.20
N VAL A 146 -9.55 -0.41 6.11
CA VAL A 146 -9.17 0.89 5.51
C VAL A 146 -10.39 1.58 4.91
N LEU A 147 -11.31 0.84 4.27
CA LEU A 147 -12.57 1.41 3.79
C LEU A 147 -13.45 1.90 4.94
N ALA A 148 -13.53 1.13 6.04
CA ALA A 148 -14.23 1.53 7.26
C ALA A 148 -13.68 2.85 7.82
N ALA A 149 -12.35 2.98 7.89
CA ALA A 149 -11.68 4.18 8.36
C ALA A 149 -11.99 5.40 7.48
N VAL A 150 -11.91 5.25 6.15
CA VAL A 150 -12.25 6.31 5.18
C VAL A 150 -13.70 6.76 5.36
N ARG A 151 -14.65 5.82 5.46
CA ARG A 151 -16.08 6.12 5.63
C ARG A 151 -16.37 6.75 6.98
N HIS A 152 -15.79 6.24 8.05
CA HIS A 152 -15.94 6.82 9.38
C HIS A 152 -15.46 8.27 9.39
N ASP A 153 -14.22 8.50 8.94
CA ASP A 153 -13.59 9.82 9.01
C ASP A 153 -14.27 10.85 8.09
N TYR A 154 -14.76 10.41 6.91
CA TYR A 154 -15.43 11.32 5.99
C TYR A 154 -16.92 11.51 6.32
N TYR A 155 -17.71 10.45 6.40
CA TYR A 155 -19.16 10.59 6.54
C TYR A 155 -19.58 10.84 8.00
N ILE A 156 -19.15 10.01 8.94
CA ILE A 156 -19.57 10.13 10.34
C ILE A 156 -19.06 11.42 10.95
N MET A 157 -17.76 11.71 10.76
CA MET A 157 -17.14 12.90 11.36
C MET A 157 -17.59 14.22 10.72
N ASN A 158 -18.25 14.19 9.55
CA ASN A 158 -18.89 15.34 8.92
C ASN A 158 -20.43 15.35 9.08
N GLY A 159 -21.01 14.38 9.82
CA GLY A 159 -22.45 14.28 10.01
C GLY A 159 -23.23 13.95 8.73
N LEU A 160 -22.59 13.27 7.79
CA LEU A 160 -23.20 12.90 6.51
C LEU A 160 -23.80 11.49 6.57
N ARG A 161 -24.75 11.22 5.66
CA ARG A 161 -25.31 9.87 5.50
C ARG A 161 -24.22 8.90 5.01
N VAL A 162 -24.01 7.82 5.75
CA VAL A 162 -23.03 6.77 5.44
C VAL A 162 -23.59 5.85 4.35
N PRO A 163 -22.81 5.53 3.30
CA PRO A 163 -23.21 4.51 2.32
C PRO A 163 -23.07 3.09 2.89
N ASN A 164 -23.78 2.14 2.29
CA ASN A 164 -23.60 0.72 2.62
C ASN A 164 -22.40 0.12 1.87
N PRO A 165 -21.69 -0.87 2.48
CA PRO A 165 -21.76 -1.26 3.90
C PRO A 165 -21.29 -0.13 4.83
N SER A 166 -21.83 -0.06 6.06
CA SER A 166 -21.37 0.91 7.06
C SER A 166 -19.97 0.58 7.58
N PRO A 167 -19.27 1.51 8.27
CA PRO A 167 -18.00 1.19 8.92
C PRO A 167 -18.10 0.01 9.90
N GLY A 168 -19.22 -0.14 10.60
CA GLY A 168 -19.48 -1.27 11.50
C GLY A 168 -19.58 -2.59 10.73
N ASP A 169 -20.36 -2.62 9.64
CA ASP A 169 -20.51 -3.82 8.80
C ASP A 169 -19.16 -4.25 8.19
N LEU A 170 -18.31 -3.28 7.82
CA LEU A 170 -16.97 -3.58 7.28
C LEU A 170 -16.03 -4.15 8.34
N VAL A 171 -16.08 -3.65 9.58
CA VAL A 171 -15.28 -4.18 10.68
C VAL A 171 -15.75 -5.60 11.03
N GLU A 172 -17.05 -5.83 11.15
CA GLU A 172 -17.64 -7.15 11.36
C GLU A 172 -17.27 -8.10 10.22
N GLY A 173 -17.34 -7.64 8.97
CA GLY A 173 -16.93 -8.39 7.79
C GLY A 173 -15.44 -8.73 7.74
N ALA A 174 -14.59 -7.98 8.44
CA ALA A 174 -13.15 -8.25 8.56
C ALA A 174 -12.83 -9.28 9.65
N GLU A 175 -13.78 -9.60 10.55
CA GLU A 175 -13.60 -10.61 11.58
C GLU A 175 -13.38 -11.99 10.95
N GLY A 176 -12.33 -12.67 11.39
CA GLY A 176 -11.96 -13.99 10.85
C GLY A 176 -11.13 -13.96 9.56
N LYS A 177 -10.97 -12.80 8.93
CA LYS A 177 -10.07 -12.63 7.77
C LYS A 177 -8.62 -12.40 8.20
N HIS A 178 -7.70 -12.54 7.24
CA HIS A 178 -6.30 -12.19 7.46
C HIS A 178 -6.16 -10.68 7.67
N LEU A 179 -5.51 -10.27 8.77
CA LEU A 179 -5.23 -8.89 9.11
C LEU A 179 -3.73 -8.67 9.30
N ASP A 180 -3.06 -8.09 8.32
CA ASP A 180 -1.74 -7.52 8.54
C ASP A 180 -1.89 -6.17 9.27
N ARG A 181 -1.82 -6.24 10.60
CA ARG A 181 -2.04 -5.06 11.46
C ARG A 181 -1.03 -3.95 11.19
N ASN A 182 0.24 -4.30 10.97
CA ASN A 182 1.28 -3.30 10.71
C ASN A 182 1.02 -2.57 9.38
N GLU A 183 0.66 -3.30 8.33
CA GLU A 183 0.32 -2.73 7.04
C GLU A 183 -0.93 -1.82 7.12
N ILE A 184 -1.96 -2.24 7.87
CA ILE A 184 -3.14 -1.42 8.15
C ILE A 184 -2.72 -0.11 8.83
N GLY A 185 -1.94 -0.19 9.92
CA GLY A 185 -1.47 0.98 10.65
C GLY A 185 -0.70 1.98 9.77
N GLN A 186 0.20 1.49 8.93
CA GLN A 186 0.95 2.33 7.99
C GLN A 186 0.05 2.96 6.91
N GLY A 187 -0.91 2.21 6.38
CA GLY A 187 -1.91 2.74 5.44
C GLY A 187 -2.74 3.88 6.05
N LEU A 188 -3.21 3.70 7.29
CA LEU A 188 -3.97 4.70 8.04
C LEU A 188 -3.12 5.95 8.35
N ALA A 189 -1.84 5.76 8.70
CA ALA A 189 -0.89 6.85 8.92
C ALA A 189 -0.64 7.66 7.65
N LEU A 190 -0.51 7.02 6.49
CA LEU A 190 -0.37 7.70 5.19
C LEU A 190 -1.59 8.56 4.83
N MET A 191 -2.77 8.24 5.36
CA MET A 191 -4.00 9.02 5.20
C MET A 191 -4.20 10.05 6.32
N ASN A 192 -3.23 10.23 7.22
CA ASN A 192 -3.34 11.12 8.37
C ASN A 192 -4.59 10.88 9.24
N ILE A 193 -4.97 9.61 9.43
CA ILE A 193 -6.02 9.25 10.39
C ILE A 193 -5.50 9.59 11.80
N PRO A 194 -6.25 10.38 12.60
CA PRO A 194 -5.74 10.85 13.89
C PRO A 194 -5.75 9.75 14.96
N GLU A 195 -4.88 9.90 15.96
CA GLU A 195 -4.81 8.98 17.10
C GLU A 195 -6.10 8.93 17.93
N SER A 196 -6.93 9.96 17.86
CA SER A 196 -8.26 9.98 18.51
C SER A 196 -9.34 9.23 17.73
N SER A 197 -9.02 8.69 16.56
CA SER A 197 -9.97 7.91 15.75
C SER A 197 -10.14 6.50 16.33
N PRO A 198 -11.32 5.87 16.24
CA PRO A 198 -11.48 4.44 16.49
C PRO A 198 -10.68 3.57 15.51
N PHE A 199 -10.15 4.18 14.44
CA PHE A 199 -9.23 3.59 13.47
C PHE A 199 -7.82 4.21 13.59
N SER A 200 -7.37 4.55 14.80
CA SER A 200 -6.04 5.11 15.02
C SER A 200 -4.95 4.16 14.51
N PRO A 201 -3.94 4.67 13.79
CA PRO A 201 -2.79 3.86 13.37
C PRO A 201 -2.14 3.10 14.54
N GLY A 202 -2.06 3.72 15.73
CA GLY A 202 -1.50 3.13 16.93
C GLY A 202 -2.23 1.87 17.42
N LEU A 203 -3.53 1.71 17.13
CA LEU A 203 -4.28 0.48 17.46
C LEU A 203 -3.80 -0.74 16.64
N PHE A 204 -3.19 -0.49 15.50
CA PHE A 204 -2.68 -1.51 14.59
C PHE A 204 -1.16 -1.66 14.65
N ALA A 205 -0.44 -0.75 15.33
CA ALA A 205 1.00 -0.90 15.54
C ALA A 205 1.28 -2.17 16.37
N THR A 206 2.15 -3.03 15.88
CA THR A 206 2.67 -4.15 16.66
C THR A 206 3.48 -3.59 17.82
N GLN A 207 3.11 -3.94 19.06
CA GLN A 207 3.97 -3.70 20.20
C GLN A 207 5.24 -4.55 20.00
N THR A 208 6.35 -3.88 19.69
CA THR A 208 7.69 -4.50 19.63
C THR A 208 8.21 -4.81 20.99
#